data_e4b419b01799dedbcbe03e986710dee5
#
_entry.id   e4b419b01799dedbcbe03e986710dee5
#
_cell.length_a   1.000
_cell.length_b   1.000
_cell.length_c   1.000
_cell.angle_alpha   90.00
_cell.angle_beta   90.00
_cell.angle_gamma   90.00
#
_symmetry.space_group_name_H-M   'P 1'
#
loop_
_entity.id
_entity.type
_entity.pdbx_description
1 polymer ?
#
loop_
_entity_poly.entity_id
_entity_poly.type
_entity_poly.pdbx_seq_one_letter_code
_entity_poly.pdbx_strand_id
1 'polypeptide(L)'
;MSNKMFCFQCEQSAGCTGCTGAAGVCGKSAAAANLQDELTGSLIGLARAAEHAEPSSRTHRIMTEGLFTTITNVNFNEETLRKQVETVRREKELLLAQKETNFIENATTCHTPSNPDVNIEDYDMKNLWNADEDIRSLKSLILFGLRGMAAYAYHAMVLGYTDDAVNAFFYEGLRAVGDTLSMEQLLPVVLKVGEINLKCMALLDQANTETYGNPEPTAVPLTVEKGPFIVITGHDLKDLELLLQQTEGKGINIYTNGEMLPAHAYPKLKAYPHLKGNFGTAWHNQQKEFADIPAPILFTTNCLMPPKASYADRVFTTEVVSYPGVTHIGEDKDFTPVIEKALALGGYVEDTTFTGINGGSAVTTGFGHNAVLSVADKVIDAVKGGSLRHIFLVGGCDGMRTGRSYYTDFVKQTPADTAILTLACGKYRFNDLDLGTIGGLPRIMDM
;
A
#
# COMPACT_ATOMS: atom_id res chain seq x y z
N MET A 1 20.67 4.37 -21.39
CA MET A 1 19.25 4.40 -20.98
C MET A 1 18.66 5.74 -21.38
N SER A 2 17.39 5.78 -21.75
CA SER A 2 16.69 7.03 -22.09
C SER A 2 16.65 7.95 -20.88
N ASN A 3 17.02 9.23 -21.03
CA ASN A 3 16.87 10.25 -20.00
C ASN A 3 15.41 10.75 -19.85
N LYS A 4 14.46 10.06 -20.49
CA LYS A 4 13.03 10.38 -20.45
C LYS A 4 12.25 9.20 -19.88
N MET A 5 11.17 9.52 -19.18
CA MET A 5 10.23 8.55 -18.61
C MET A 5 8.83 8.76 -19.19
N PHE A 6 7.97 7.77 -18.99
CA PHE A 6 6.54 7.96 -19.05
C PHE A 6 5.91 7.31 -17.81
N CYS A 7 5.12 8.08 -17.05
CA CYS A 7 4.44 7.57 -15.87
C CYS A 7 3.15 8.36 -15.63
N PHE A 8 2.01 7.67 -15.48
CA PHE A 8 0.72 8.27 -15.18
C PHE A 8 -0.05 7.51 -14.06
N GLN A 9 0.68 6.89 -13.13
CA GLN A 9 0.10 6.05 -12.09
C GLN A 9 -0.70 6.81 -11.03
N CYS A 10 -0.47 8.12 -10.87
CA CYS A 10 -1.12 8.91 -9.84
C CYS A 10 -1.70 10.21 -10.43
N GLU A 11 -2.65 10.80 -9.72
CA GLU A 11 -3.29 12.05 -10.12
C GLU A 11 -2.37 13.27 -10.17
N GLN A 12 -1.15 13.16 -9.60
CA GLN A 12 -0.15 14.23 -9.60
C GLN A 12 0.68 14.29 -10.88
N SER A 13 0.45 13.36 -11.81
CA SER A 13 1.18 13.34 -13.07
C SER A 13 1.12 14.70 -13.78
N ALA A 14 2.26 15.09 -14.37
CA ALA A 14 2.43 16.41 -14.99
C ALA A 14 1.34 16.71 -16.01
N GLY A 15 0.66 17.84 -15.87
CA GLY A 15 -0.40 18.28 -16.77
C GLY A 15 -1.62 17.34 -16.86
N CYS A 16 -1.79 16.40 -15.94
CA CYS A 16 -2.79 15.34 -15.98
C CYS A 16 -2.67 14.38 -17.19
N THR A 17 -1.53 14.39 -17.90
CA THR A 17 -1.27 13.58 -19.08
C THR A 17 -0.16 12.56 -18.90
N GLY A 18 0.65 12.71 -17.86
CA GLY A 18 1.78 11.86 -17.53
C GLY A 18 3.07 12.62 -17.30
N CYS A 19 3.98 12.03 -16.53
CA CYS A 19 5.33 12.54 -16.35
C CYS A 19 6.21 11.99 -17.47
N THR A 20 6.80 12.88 -18.28
CA THR A 20 7.56 12.53 -19.49
C THR A 20 9.00 13.09 -19.49
N GLY A 21 9.39 13.83 -18.43
CA GLY A 21 10.68 14.51 -18.31
C GLY A 21 11.80 13.63 -17.76
N ALA A 22 12.76 14.28 -17.13
CA ALA A 22 13.88 13.64 -16.43
C ALA A 22 13.47 13.12 -15.03
N ALA A 23 12.39 13.65 -14.48
CA ALA A 23 11.82 13.21 -13.19
C ALA A 23 10.29 13.34 -13.20
N GLY A 24 9.63 12.52 -12.38
CA GLY A 24 8.22 12.63 -12.07
C GLY A 24 7.94 13.76 -11.08
N VAL A 25 6.66 14.18 -10.98
CA VAL A 25 6.22 15.17 -9.99
C VAL A 25 6.52 14.67 -8.55
N CYS A 26 6.47 13.39 -8.31
CA CYS A 26 6.84 12.76 -7.03
C CYS A 26 8.34 12.69 -6.76
N GLY A 27 9.19 13.16 -7.66
CA GLY A 27 10.65 13.10 -7.53
C GLY A 27 11.30 11.81 -8.04
N LYS A 28 10.53 10.85 -8.57
CA LYS A 28 11.07 9.61 -9.18
C LYS A 28 11.93 9.96 -10.39
N SER A 29 13.17 9.40 -10.46
CA SER A 29 14.06 9.59 -11.62
C SER A 29 13.49 8.86 -12.86
N ALA A 30 13.88 9.33 -14.06
CA ALA A 30 13.55 8.63 -15.29
C ALA A 30 14.13 7.20 -15.31
N ALA A 31 15.31 6.98 -14.72
CA ALA A 31 15.93 5.67 -14.64
C ALA A 31 15.11 4.73 -13.75
N ALA A 32 14.67 5.17 -12.57
CA ALA A 32 13.81 4.37 -11.70
C ALA A 32 12.45 4.06 -12.36
N ALA A 33 11.84 5.01 -13.08
CA ALA A 33 10.59 4.77 -13.79
C ALA A 33 10.76 3.73 -14.91
N ASN A 34 11.83 3.84 -15.70
CA ASN A 34 12.13 2.89 -16.77
C ASN A 34 12.44 1.48 -16.23
N LEU A 35 13.11 1.37 -15.07
CA LEU A 35 13.34 0.10 -14.40
C LEU A 35 12.04 -0.52 -13.86
N GLN A 36 11.08 0.29 -13.39
CA GLN A 36 9.75 -0.21 -13.01
C GLN A 36 8.95 -0.71 -14.21
N ASP A 37 9.10 -0.08 -15.37
CA ASP A 37 8.53 -0.58 -16.63
C ASP A 37 9.20 -1.90 -17.04
N GLU A 38 10.53 -2.00 -16.94
CA GLU A 38 11.28 -3.22 -17.20
C GLU A 38 10.87 -4.35 -16.25
N LEU A 39 10.71 -4.05 -14.94
CA LEU A 39 10.20 -5.00 -13.95
C LEU A 39 8.80 -5.48 -14.31
N THR A 40 7.90 -4.57 -14.69
CA THR A 40 6.53 -4.93 -15.12
C THR A 40 6.57 -5.85 -16.34
N GLY A 41 7.41 -5.53 -17.34
CA GLY A 41 7.61 -6.36 -18.53
C GLY A 41 8.14 -7.75 -18.21
N SER A 42 9.08 -7.85 -17.27
CA SER A 42 9.63 -9.14 -16.82
C SER A 42 8.58 -9.96 -16.04
N LEU A 43 7.72 -9.33 -15.24
CA LEU A 43 6.59 -10.01 -14.57
C LEU A 43 5.58 -10.55 -15.57
N ILE A 44 5.32 -9.84 -16.68
CA ILE A 44 4.50 -10.35 -17.79
C ILE A 44 5.16 -11.57 -18.44
N GLY A 45 6.48 -11.53 -18.66
CA GLY A 45 7.26 -12.68 -19.12
C GLY A 45 7.17 -13.89 -18.19
N LEU A 46 7.25 -13.67 -16.86
CA LEU A 46 7.07 -14.71 -15.85
C LEU A 46 5.62 -15.27 -15.87
N ALA A 47 4.62 -14.39 -16.03
CA ALA A 47 3.22 -14.81 -16.13
C ALA A 47 2.95 -15.69 -17.35
N ARG A 48 3.61 -15.42 -18.46
CA ARG A 48 3.56 -16.28 -19.67
C ARG A 48 4.25 -17.63 -19.45
N ALA A 49 5.41 -17.63 -18.78
CA ALA A 49 6.10 -18.88 -18.42
C ALA A 49 5.27 -19.80 -17.53
N ALA A 50 4.45 -19.21 -16.64
CA ALA A 50 3.55 -19.94 -15.75
C ALA A 50 2.41 -20.71 -16.46
N GLU A 51 2.18 -20.50 -17.75
CA GLU A 51 1.30 -21.37 -18.55
C GLU A 51 1.91 -22.73 -18.86
N HIS A 52 3.21 -22.87 -18.66
CA HIS A 52 3.97 -24.07 -19.03
C HIS A 52 4.47 -24.89 -17.84
N ALA A 53 4.49 -24.31 -16.66
CA ALA A 53 4.91 -24.99 -15.43
C ALA A 53 4.19 -24.37 -14.24
N GLU A 54 3.90 -25.16 -13.23
CA GLU A 54 3.18 -24.72 -12.04
C GLU A 54 4.05 -23.79 -11.19
N PRO A 55 3.58 -22.57 -10.88
CA PRO A 55 4.30 -21.65 -10.01
C PRO A 55 4.39 -22.16 -8.58
N SER A 56 5.57 -22.06 -7.98
CA SER A 56 5.80 -22.36 -6.58
C SER A 56 5.36 -21.21 -5.67
N SER A 57 5.30 -21.45 -4.36
CA SER A 57 5.06 -20.39 -3.36
C SER A 57 6.09 -19.25 -3.47
N ARG A 58 7.34 -19.58 -3.83
CA ARG A 58 8.38 -18.59 -4.11
C ARG A 58 8.05 -17.76 -5.34
N THR A 59 7.57 -18.40 -6.41
CA THR A 59 7.17 -17.73 -7.65
C THR A 59 6.01 -16.75 -7.38
N HIS A 60 5.01 -17.16 -6.57
CA HIS A 60 3.91 -16.29 -6.15
C HIS A 60 4.42 -15.09 -5.33
N ARG A 61 5.34 -15.31 -4.40
CA ARG A 61 5.98 -14.22 -3.62
C ARG A 61 6.68 -13.22 -4.52
N ILE A 62 7.53 -13.68 -5.43
CA ILE A 62 8.25 -12.82 -6.39
C ILE A 62 7.28 -12.00 -7.26
N MET A 63 6.19 -12.62 -7.73
CA MET A 63 5.14 -11.97 -8.49
C MET A 63 4.49 -10.84 -7.69
N THR A 64 4.08 -11.13 -6.47
CA THR A 64 3.41 -10.18 -5.56
C THR A 64 4.34 -9.02 -5.18
N GLU A 65 5.57 -9.31 -4.74
CA GLU A 65 6.57 -8.30 -4.39
C GLU A 65 6.94 -7.41 -5.58
N GLY A 66 7.10 -8.01 -6.77
CA GLY A 66 7.42 -7.26 -7.98
C GLY A 66 6.31 -6.28 -8.38
N LEU A 67 5.05 -6.71 -8.35
CA LEU A 67 3.90 -5.83 -8.61
C LEU A 67 3.80 -4.72 -7.55
N PHE A 68 3.92 -5.06 -6.28
CA PHE A 68 3.86 -4.10 -5.17
C PHE A 68 4.98 -3.05 -5.27
N THR A 69 6.19 -3.46 -5.60
CA THR A 69 7.34 -2.54 -5.80
C THR A 69 7.07 -1.48 -6.86
N THR A 70 6.26 -1.78 -7.88
CA THR A 70 5.96 -0.85 -8.97
C THR A 70 4.85 0.16 -8.65
N ILE A 71 4.23 0.10 -7.47
CA ILE A 71 3.27 1.12 -7.02
C ILE A 71 3.96 2.48 -6.85
N THR A 72 3.18 3.55 -6.99
CA THR A 72 3.69 4.90 -6.79
C THR A 72 4.22 5.11 -5.38
N ASN A 73 5.34 5.80 -5.24
CA ASN A 73 5.97 6.18 -3.96
C ASN A 73 6.35 4.99 -3.05
N VAL A 74 6.74 3.87 -3.65
CA VAL A 74 7.28 2.69 -2.97
C VAL A 74 8.78 2.62 -3.14
N ASN A 75 9.28 2.35 -4.34
CA ASN A 75 10.70 2.14 -4.59
C ASN A 75 11.27 3.19 -5.56
N PHE A 76 12.25 3.94 -5.08
CA PHE A 76 13.00 4.96 -5.84
C PHE A 76 14.45 4.52 -6.10
N ASN A 77 14.88 3.37 -5.58
CA ASN A 77 16.26 2.92 -5.62
C ASN A 77 16.51 2.06 -6.87
N GLU A 78 17.30 2.60 -7.80
CA GLU A 78 17.61 1.92 -9.05
C GLU A 78 18.36 0.60 -8.86
N GLU A 79 19.19 0.47 -7.82
CA GLU A 79 19.93 -0.76 -7.55
C GLU A 79 18.98 -1.89 -7.12
N THR A 80 18.06 -1.60 -6.20
CA THR A 80 17.08 -2.60 -5.75
C THR A 80 16.12 -3.00 -6.87
N LEU A 81 15.70 -2.04 -7.71
CA LEU A 81 14.88 -2.32 -8.88
C LEU A 81 15.58 -3.24 -9.89
N ARG A 82 16.87 -3.03 -10.17
CA ARG A 82 17.66 -3.93 -11.04
C ARG A 82 17.74 -5.34 -10.47
N LYS A 83 18.03 -5.47 -9.17
CA LYS A 83 18.06 -6.77 -8.49
C LYS A 83 16.71 -7.50 -8.60
N GLN A 84 15.61 -6.78 -8.48
CA GLN A 84 14.28 -7.38 -8.64
C GLN A 84 14.02 -7.85 -10.08
N VAL A 85 14.39 -7.06 -11.10
CA VAL A 85 14.30 -7.48 -12.50
C VAL A 85 15.09 -8.77 -12.74
N GLU A 86 16.33 -8.83 -12.23
CA GLU A 86 17.18 -10.03 -12.33
C GLU A 86 16.56 -11.23 -11.60
N THR A 87 15.97 -11.00 -10.42
CA THR A 87 15.30 -12.05 -9.64
C THR A 87 14.09 -12.62 -10.40
N VAL A 88 13.26 -11.76 -10.99
CA VAL A 88 12.10 -12.18 -11.79
C VAL A 88 12.53 -12.98 -13.03
N ARG A 89 13.55 -12.51 -13.76
CA ARG A 89 14.07 -13.21 -14.94
C ARG A 89 14.65 -14.57 -14.57
N ARG A 90 15.43 -14.64 -13.49
CA ARG A 90 15.95 -15.91 -12.99
C ARG A 90 14.85 -16.88 -12.57
N GLU A 91 13.82 -16.39 -11.91
CA GLU A 91 12.66 -17.23 -11.54
C GLU A 91 11.93 -17.76 -12.78
N LYS A 92 11.77 -16.93 -13.82
CA LYS A 92 11.24 -17.35 -15.12
C LYS A 92 12.06 -18.48 -15.74
N GLU A 93 13.39 -18.37 -15.76
CA GLU A 93 14.29 -19.41 -16.25
C GLU A 93 14.17 -20.72 -15.46
N LEU A 94 14.11 -20.63 -14.12
CA LEU A 94 13.92 -21.79 -13.25
C LEU A 94 12.59 -22.49 -13.49
N LEU A 95 11.52 -21.72 -13.67
CA LEU A 95 10.19 -22.25 -13.94
C LEU A 95 10.15 -22.99 -15.30
N LEU A 96 10.79 -22.45 -16.31
CA LEU A 96 10.90 -23.11 -17.63
C LEU A 96 11.76 -24.38 -17.59
N ALA A 97 12.85 -24.39 -16.82
CA ALA A 97 13.71 -25.56 -16.66
C ALA A 97 12.98 -26.73 -15.98
N GLN A 98 12.06 -26.47 -15.05
CA GLN A 98 11.23 -27.52 -14.42
C GLN A 98 10.35 -28.26 -15.45
N LYS A 99 9.88 -27.57 -16.49
CA LYS A 99 9.12 -28.20 -17.59
C LYS A 99 9.97 -29.21 -18.34
N GLU A 100 11.23 -28.88 -18.65
CA GLU A 100 12.13 -29.77 -19.39
C GLU A 100 12.42 -31.03 -18.59
N THR A 101 12.62 -30.92 -17.28
CA THR A 101 12.88 -32.06 -16.38
C THR A 101 11.67 -32.98 -16.27
N ASN A 102 10.47 -32.42 -16.06
CA ASN A 102 9.21 -33.19 -16.02
C ASN A 102 8.89 -33.84 -17.37
N PHE A 103 9.28 -33.23 -18.48
CA PHE A 103 9.13 -33.80 -19.81
C PHE A 103 10.04 -35.02 -20.02
N ILE A 104 11.29 -34.96 -19.55
CA ILE A 104 12.27 -36.07 -19.66
C ILE A 104 11.82 -37.25 -18.81
N GLU A 105 11.31 -37.04 -17.62
CA GLU A 105 10.80 -38.10 -16.73
C GLU A 105 9.52 -38.77 -17.30
N ASN A 106 8.66 -38.03 -18.00
CA ASN A 106 7.43 -38.53 -18.62
C ASN A 106 7.59 -38.99 -20.08
N ALA A 107 8.72 -38.75 -20.72
CA ALA A 107 8.97 -39.03 -22.13
C ALA A 107 9.10 -40.53 -22.48
N THR A 108 8.89 -41.42 -21.50
CA THR A 108 8.87 -42.86 -21.77
C THR A 108 7.61 -43.32 -22.53
N THR A 109 6.61 -42.50 -22.76
CA THR A 109 5.30 -42.93 -23.30
C THR A 109 4.57 -42.04 -24.29
N CYS A 110 5.01 -40.85 -24.70
CA CYS A 110 4.28 -40.14 -25.77
C CYS A 110 5.08 -39.01 -26.43
N HIS A 111 5.20 -39.03 -27.74
CA HIS A 111 5.59 -37.91 -28.59
C HIS A 111 4.42 -36.91 -28.68
N THR A 112 4.45 -35.83 -27.93
CA THR A 112 3.67 -34.63 -28.23
C THR A 112 4.63 -33.55 -28.71
N PRO A 113 4.38 -32.90 -29.86
CA PRO A 113 5.26 -31.83 -30.31
C PRO A 113 5.20 -30.67 -29.35
N SER A 114 6.37 -30.17 -28.94
CA SER A 114 6.49 -28.85 -28.32
C SER A 114 5.87 -27.83 -29.25
N ASN A 115 4.85 -27.09 -28.78
CA ASN A 115 4.29 -26.00 -29.57
C ASN A 115 5.33 -24.87 -29.60
N PRO A 116 5.94 -24.56 -30.76
CA PRO A 116 7.04 -23.60 -30.87
C PRO A 116 6.60 -22.14 -30.82
N ASP A 117 5.29 -21.85 -30.68
CA ASP A 117 4.74 -20.51 -30.86
C ASP A 117 4.35 -19.82 -29.53
N VAL A 118 4.89 -20.26 -28.39
CA VAL A 118 4.53 -19.62 -27.12
C VAL A 118 5.45 -18.46 -26.83
N ASN A 119 4.88 -17.27 -26.77
CA ASN A 119 5.60 -16.05 -26.43
C ASN A 119 5.89 -16.00 -24.93
N ILE A 120 7.13 -16.28 -24.54
CA ILE A 120 7.65 -16.19 -23.16
C ILE A 120 8.53 -14.94 -22.94
N GLU A 121 8.58 -14.05 -23.91
CA GLU A 121 9.43 -12.86 -23.85
C GLU A 121 8.90 -11.84 -22.82
N ASP A 122 9.81 -11.04 -22.27
CA ASP A 122 9.46 -9.87 -21.49
C ASP A 122 8.68 -8.88 -22.37
N TYR A 123 7.75 -8.16 -21.76
CA TYR A 123 6.91 -7.21 -22.49
C TYR A 123 7.55 -5.82 -22.49
N ASP A 124 7.65 -5.17 -23.66
CA ASP A 124 8.04 -3.75 -23.72
C ASP A 124 6.82 -2.87 -23.38
N MET A 125 6.86 -2.22 -22.22
CA MET A 125 5.79 -1.34 -21.75
C MET A 125 5.48 -0.19 -22.70
N LYS A 126 6.37 0.16 -23.63
CA LYS A 126 6.08 1.14 -24.68
C LYS A 126 4.94 0.69 -25.60
N ASN A 127 4.76 -0.62 -25.78
CA ASN A 127 3.64 -1.15 -26.55
C ASN A 127 2.30 -0.83 -25.89
N LEU A 128 2.24 -0.85 -24.54
CA LEU A 128 1.06 -0.41 -23.80
C LEU A 128 0.85 1.11 -23.94
N TRP A 129 1.92 1.88 -23.73
CA TRP A 129 1.81 3.35 -23.74
C TRP A 129 1.45 3.91 -25.12
N ASN A 130 1.80 3.22 -26.19
CA ASN A 130 1.53 3.61 -27.57
C ASN A 130 0.30 2.92 -28.18
N ALA A 131 -0.42 2.09 -27.41
CA ALA A 131 -1.65 1.45 -27.87
C ALA A 131 -2.77 2.48 -28.06
N ASP A 132 -3.79 2.08 -28.82
CA ASP A 132 -5.03 2.86 -28.96
C ASP A 132 -5.61 3.20 -27.58
N GLU A 133 -6.25 4.35 -27.46
CA GLU A 133 -6.67 4.95 -26.20
C GLU A 133 -7.54 4.01 -25.35
N ASP A 134 -8.51 3.34 -25.98
CA ASP A 134 -9.42 2.43 -25.29
C ASP A 134 -8.69 1.17 -24.81
N ILE A 135 -7.85 0.58 -25.63
CA ILE A 135 -7.02 -0.58 -25.28
C ILE A 135 -6.05 -0.21 -24.15
N ARG A 136 -5.36 0.92 -24.27
CA ARG A 136 -4.47 1.43 -23.23
C ARG A 136 -5.21 1.65 -21.91
N SER A 137 -6.40 2.21 -21.96
CA SER A 137 -7.23 2.49 -20.78
C SER A 137 -7.63 1.21 -20.06
N LEU A 138 -8.15 0.21 -20.80
CA LEU A 138 -8.56 -1.08 -20.22
C LEU A 138 -7.36 -1.85 -19.64
N LYS A 139 -6.25 -1.93 -20.37
CA LYS A 139 -5.01 -2.56 -19.87
C LYS A 139 -4.44 -1.83 -18.65
N SER A 140 -4.54 -0.51 -18.61
CA SER A 140 -4.10 0.28 -17.46
C SER A 140 -4.97 0.03 -16.23
N LEU A 141 -6.28 -0.10 -16.38
CA LEU A 141 -7.18 -0.49 -15.28
C LEU A 141 -6.81 -1.86 -14.70
N ILE A 142 -6.55 -2.84 -15.58
CA ILE A 142 -6.09 -4.17 -15.14
C ILE A 142 -4.76 -4.03 -14.38
N LEU A 143 -3.75 -3.39 -14.97
CA LEU A 143 -2.41 -3.30 -14.39
C LEU A 143 -2.42 -2.56 -13.03
N PHE A 144 -3.14 -1.45 -12.93
CA PHE A 144 -3.20 -0.69 -11.68
C PHE A 144 -4.02 -1.44 -10.61
N GLY A 145 -5.06 -2.15 -11.02
CA GLY A 145 -5.81 -3.05 -10.13
C GLY A 145 -4.93 -4.17 -9.58
N LEU A 146 -4.16 -4.85 -10.45
CA LEU A 146 -3.22 -5.90 -10.02
C LEU A 146 -2.16 -5.38 -9.04
N ARG A 147 -1.62 -4.18 -9.26
CA ARG A 147 -0.67 -3.55 -8.34
C ARG A 147 -1.30 -3.28 -6.98
N GLY A 148 -2.51 -2.74 -6.94
CA GLY A 148 -3.24 -2.52 -5.68
C GLY A 148 -3.55 -3.82 -4.95
N MET A 149 -4.02 -4.85 -5.67
CA MET A 149 -4.24 -6.19 -5.12
C MET A 149 -2.94 -6.80 -4.56
N ALA A 150 -1.81 -6.61 -5.24
CA ALA A 150 -0.53 -7.14 -4.81
C ALA A 150 -0.10 -6.59 -3.45
N ALA A 151 -0.38 -5.31 -3.15
CA ALA A 151 -0.14 -4.74 -1.83
C ALA A 151 -0.98 -5.44 -0.75
N TYR A 152 -2.25 -5.66 -0.99
CA TYR A 152 -3.13 -6.38 -0.05
C TYR A 152 -2.71 -7.84 0.12
N ALA A 153 -2.44 -8.54 -1.00
CA ALA A 153 -1.98 -9.92 -0.97
C ALA A 153 -0.64 -10.07 -0.23
N TYR A 154 0.27 -9.08 -0.38
CA TYR A 154 1.54 -9.07 0.32
C TYR A 154 1.35 -9.00 1.85
N HIS A 155 0.52 -8.07 2.33
CA HIS A 155 0.25 -7.95 3.76
C HIS A 155 -0.45 -9.18 4.35
N ALA A 156 -1.33 -9.85 3.60
CA ALA A 156 -1.89 -11.14 4.00
C ALA A 156 -0.82 -12.23 4.04
N MET A 157 0.04 -12.29 3.01
CA MET A 157 1.09 -13.30 2.87
C MET A 157 2.13 -13.24 3.99
N VAL A 158 2.55 -12.06 4.43
CA VAL A 158 3.53 -11.91 5.55
C VAL A 158 2.94 -12.37 6.89
N LEU A 159 1.61 -12.45 6.99
CA LEU A 159 0.88 -13.04 8.11
C LEU A 159 0.57 -14.54 7.92
N GLY A 160 1.00 -15.15 6.80
CA GLY A 160 0.81 -16.57 6.51
C GLY A 160 -0.49 -16.90 5.77
N TYR A 161 -1.21 -15.91 5.24
CA TYR A 161 -2.47 -16.10 4.51
C TYR A 161 -2.28 -15.92 3.02
N THR A 162 -2.75 -16.88 2.24
CA THR A 162 -2.73 -16.84 0.76
C THR A 162 -4.03 -17.40 0.20
N ASP A 163 -4.37 -17.00 -1.03
CA ASP A 163 -5.53 -17.50 -1.77
C ASP A 163 -5.12 -17.85 -3.20
N ASP A 164 -5.42 -19.08 -3.63
CA ASP A 164 -5.02 -19.60 -4.93
C ASP A 164 -5.67 -18.85 -6.09
N ALA A 165 -6.92 -18.38 -5.93
CA ALA A 165 -7.59 -17.61 -6.98
C ALA A 165 -6.96 -16.21 -7.14
N VAL A 166 -6.53 -15.60 -6.03
CA VAL A 166 -5.79 -14.32 -6.05
C VAL A 166 -4.45 -14.52 -6.74
N ASN A 167 -3.69 -15.56 -6.34
CA ASN A 167 -2.40 -15.88 -6.94
C ASN A 167 -2.53 -16.15 -8.45
N ALA A 168 -3.47 -16.99 -8.86
CA ALA A 168 -3.70 -17.34 -10.26
C ALA A 168 -4.08 -16.10 -11.10
N PHE A 169 -4.83 -15.18 -10.54
CA PHE A 169 -5.28 -14.01 -11.28
C PHE A 169 -4.15 -13.00 -11.55
N PHE A 170 -3.10 -12.93 -10.75
CA PHE A 170 -1.93 -12.11 -11.09
C PHE A 170 -1.33 -12.51 -12.43
N TYR A 171 -1.21 -13.82 -12.70
CA TYR A 171 -0.68 -14.32 -13.98
C TYR A 171 -1.66 -14.06 -15.12
N GLU A 172 -2.95 -14.37 -14.95
CA GLU A 172 -3.99 -14.14 -15.94
C GLU A 172 -4.06 -12.65 -16.34
N GLY A 173 -4.15 -11.76 -15.38
CA GLY A 173 -4.26 -10.33 -15.60
C GLY A 173 -3.00 -9.74 -16.27
N LEU A 174 -1.79 -10.17 -15.87
CA LEU A 174 -0.56 -9.72 -16.51
C LEU A 174 -0.44 -10.22 -17.96
N ARG A 175 -0.87 -11.45 -18.27
CA ARG A 175 -0.95 -11.91 -19.66
C ARG A 175 -1.91 -11.07 -20.49
N ALA A 176 -3.10 -10.74 -19.92
CA ALA A 176 -4.04 -9.87 -20.61
C ALA A 176 -3.48 -8.48 -20.91
N VAL A 177 -2.60 -7.95 -20.05
CA VAL A 177 -1.87 -6.70 -20.32
C VAL A 177 -0.84 -6.89 -21.45
N GLY A 178 -0.11 -8.00 -21.46
CA GLY A 178 0.97 -8.28 -22.41
C GLY A 178 0.51 -8.74 -23.80
N ASP A 179 -0.67 -9.35 -23.91
CA ASP A 179 -1.13 -10.00 -25.12
C ASP A 179 -1.97 -9.05 -26.01
N THR A 180 -2.11 -9.40 -27.28
CA THR A 180 -2.94 -8.65 -28.23
C THR A 180 -4.39 -9.09 -28.08
N LEU A 181 -5.17 -8.34 -27.31
CA LEU A 181 -6.59 -8.61 -27.07
C LEU A 181 -7.47 -7.44 -27.56
N SER A 182 -8.68 -7.78 -28.00
CA SER A 182 -9.71 -6.78 -28.33
C SER A 182 -10.35 -6.18 -27.07
N MET A 183 -11.11 -5.09 -27.25
CA MET A 183 -11.89 -4.49 -26.14
C MET A 183 -12.86 -5.50 -25.50
N GLU A 184 -13.54 -6.30 -26.32
CA GLU A 184 -14.51 -7.31 -25.90
C GLU A 184 -13.84 -8.40 -25.05
N GLN A 185 -12.56 -8.70 -25.30
CA GLN A 185 -11.76 -9.66 -24.54
C GLN A 185 -11.19 -9.05 -23.25
N LEU A 186 -10.85 -7.76 -23.27
CA LEU A 186 -10.28 -7.06 -22.10
C LEU A 186 -11.34 -6.70 -21.06
N LEU A 187 -12.55 -6.33 -21.46
CA LEU A 187 -13.60 -5.89 -20.54
C LEU A 187 -13.97 -6.93 -19.47
N PRO A 188 -14.15 -8.23 -19.79
CA PRO A 188 -14.35 -9.25 -18.76
C PRO A 188 -13.20 -9.35 -17.77
N VAL A 189 -11.95 -9.15 -18.20
CA VAL A 189 -10.78 -9.17 -17.32
C VAL A 189 -10.79 -7.97 -16.37
N VAL A 190 -11.17 -6.79 -16.87
CA VAL A 190 -11.35 -5.58 -16.01
C VAL A 190 -12.38 -5.83 -14.92
N LEU A 191 -13.54 -6.44 -15.26
CA LEU A 191 -14.56 -6.78 -14.27
C LEU A 191 -14.07 -7.83 -13.28
N LYS A 192 -13.30 -8.80 -13.74
CA LYS A 192 -12.70 -9.84 -12.90
C LYS A 192 -11.67 -9.27 -11.92
N VAL A 193 -10.95 -8.19 -12.27
CA VAL A 193 -10.10 -7.45 -11.30
C VAL A 193 -10.92 -7.08 -10.06
N GLY A 194 -12.13 -6.53 -10.24
CA GLY A 194 -13.00 -6.15 -9.12
C GLY A 194 -13.45 -7.36 -8.29
N GLU A 195 -13.84 -8.44 -8.95
CA GLU A 195 -14.27 -9.68 -8.28
C GLU A 195 -13.14 -10.29 -7.43
N ILE A 196 -11.96 -10.44 -8.01
CA ILE A 196 -10.81 -11.04 -7.30
C ILE A 196 -10.24 -10.09 -6.25
N ASN A 197 -10.27 -8.78 -6.50
CA ASN A 197 -9.88 -7.80 -5.49
C ASN A 197 -10.77 -7.88 -4.24
N LEU A 198 -12.07 -8.14 -4.38
CA LEU A 198 -12.96 -8.36 -3.24
C LEU A 198 -12.51 -9.57 -2.40
N LYS A 199 -12.10 -10.66 -3.04
CA LYS A 199 -11.52 -11.83 -2.33
C LYS A 199 -10.21 -11.49 -1.65
N CYS A 200 -9.34 -10.72 -2.33
CA CYS A 200 -8.05 -10.31 -1.78
C CYS A 200 -8.22 -9.38 -0.56
N MET A 201 -9.16 -8.45 -0.61
CA MET A 201 -9.48 -7.59 0.53
C MET A 201 -10.04 -8.39 1.71
N ALA A 202 -10.94 -9.36 1.45
CA ALA A 202 -11.47 -10.25 2.48
C ALA A 202 -10.36 -11.12 3.11
N LEU A 203 -9.41 -11.59 2.31
CA LEU A 203 -8.23 -12.33 2.79
C LEU A 203 -7.38 -11.47 3.72
N LEU A 204 -7.12 -10.22 3.38
CA LEU A 204 -6.35 -9.31 4.23
C LEU A 204 -7.11 -8.97 5.53
N ASP A 205 -8.41 -8.71 5.44
CA ASP A 205 -9.24 -8.48 6.63
C ASP A 205 -9.20 -9.69 7.57
N GLN A 206 -9.35 -10.90 7.03
CA GLN A 206 -9.21 -12.14 7.79
C GLN A 206 -7.81 -12.24 8.42
N ALA A 207 -6.75 -12.03 7.64
CA ALA A 207 -5.37 -12.13 8.13
C ALA A 207 -5.12 -11.17 9.31
N ASN A 208 -5.56 -9.92 9.18
CA ASN A 208 -5.38 -8.91 10.22
C ASN A 208 -6.24 -9.21 11.45
N THR A 209 -7.51 -9.55 11.28
CA THR A 209 -8.45 -9.74 12.40
C THR A 209 -8.17 -11.03 13.17
N GLU A 210 -7.79 -12.12 12.52
CA GLU A 210 -7.38 -13.36 13.20
C GLU A 210 -6.03 -13.18 13.92
N THR A 211 -5.11 -12.42 13.34
CA THR A 211 -3.80 -12.17 13.94
C THR A 211 -3.88 -11.19 15.10
N TYR A 212 -4.53 -10.04 14.93
CA TYR A 212 -4.47 -8.92 15.88
C TYR A 212 -5.77 -8.65 16.65
N GLY A 213 -6.83 -9.37 16.32
CA GLY A 213 -8.19 -9.18 16.87
C GLY A 213 -9.00 -8.19 16.04
N ASN A 214 -10.33 -8.20 16.23
CA ASN A 214 -11.20 -7.26 15.53
C ASN A 214 -10.94 -5.81 15.98
N PRO A 215 -10.81 -4.85 15.06
CA PRO A 215 -10.66 -3.45 15.41
C PRO A 215 -11.80 -2.94 16.30
N GLU A 216 -11.44 -2.11 17.28
CA GLU A 216 -12.37 -1.48 18.21
C GLU A 216 -12.27 0.04 18.06
N PRO A 217 -13.40 0.79 18.07
CA PRO A 217 -13.37 2.24 18.03
C PRO A 217 -12.45 2.81 19.12
N THR A 218 -11.42 3.54 18.68
CA THR A 218 -10.34 4.01 19.55
C THR A 218 -10.01 5.46 19.23
N ALA A 219 -10.01 6.31 20.25
CA ALA A 219 -9.51 7.68 20.15
C ALA A 219 -7.98 7.66 20.28
N VAL A 220 -7.30 8.25 19.32
CA VAL A 220 -5.83 8.26 19.19
C VAL A 220 -5.34 9.70 19.38
N PRO A 221 -4.53 9.97 20.42
CA PRO A 221 -4.01 11.31 20.67
C PRO A 221 -2.96 11.71 19.61
N LEU A 222 -2.88 13.02 19.36
CA LEU A 222 -1.83 13.64 18.56
C LEU A 222 -0.73 14.28 19.42
N THR A 223 -0.69 13.99 20.73
CA THR A 223 0.34 14.42 21.64
C THR A 223 1.49 13.42 21.64
N VAL A 224 2.70 13.93 21.43
CA VAL A 224 3.94 13.17 21.59
C VAL A 224 4.49 13.41 22.98
N GLU A 225 4.59 12.35 23.79
CA GLU A 225 5.17 12.40 25.12
C GLU A 225 6.68 12.68 25.03
N LYS A 226 7.23 13.33 26.04
CA LYS A 226 8.68 13.58 26.17
C LYS A 226 9.48 12.28 26.17
N GLY A 227 10.71 12.35 25.67
CA GLY A 227 11.63 11.22 25.62
C GLY A 227 11.77 10.60 24.23
N PRO A 228 12.61 9.56 24.09
CA PRO A 228 12.87 8.92 22.81
C PRO A 228 11.61 8.33 22.19
N PHE A 229 11.44 8.50 20.87
CA PHE A 229 10.34 7.90 20.15
C PHE A 229 10.73 7.54 18.72
N ILE A 230 9.92 6.71 18.09
CA ILE A 230 10.01 6.31 16.67
C ILE A 230 8.67 6.62 16.01
N VAL A 231 8.72 7.18 14.79
CA VAL A 231 7.55 7.30 13.92
C VAL A 231 7.58 6.16 12.91
N ILE A 232 6.52 5.38 12.86
CA ILE A 232 6.34 4.32 11.85
C ILE A 232 5.21 4.68 10.90
N THR A 233 5.44 4.55 9.60
CA THR A 233 4.48 4.90 8.55
C THR A 233 4.41 3.81 7.48
N GLY A 234 3.31 3.75 6.75
CA GLY A 234 3.00 2.71 5.79
C GLY A 234 1.77 1.91 6.20
N HIS A 235 1.76 0.61 5.91
CA HIS A 235 0.57 -0.24 6.11
C HIS A 235 0.88 -1.57 6.79
N ASP A 236 2.17 -1.94 6.97
CA ASP A 236 2.54 -3.27 7.44
C ASP A 236 2.40 -3.41 8.96
N LEU A 237 1.38 -4.13 9.40
CA LEU A 237 1.13 -4.39 10.83
C LEU A 237 2.13 -5.38 11.42
N LYS A 238 2.73 -6.27 10.58
CA LYS A 238 3.73 -7.22 11.06
C LYS A 238 5.02 -6.52 11.44
N ASP A 239 5.47 -5.58 10.63
CA ASP A 239 6.65 -4.77 10.95
C ASP A 239 6.42 -3.90 12.19
N LEU A 240 5.20 -3.35 12.35
CA LEU A 240 4.85 -2.63 13.60
C LEU A 240 4.90 -3.56 14.81
N GLU A 241 4.31 -4.77 14.73
CA GLU A 241 4.36 -5.74 15.82
C GLU A 241 5.80 -6.07 16.21
N LEU A 242 6.66 -6.37 15.24
CA LEU A 242 8.07 -6.70 15.47
C LEU A 242 8.85 -5.50 16.07
N LEU A 243 8.56 -4.28 15.63
CA LEU A 243 9.13 -3.07 16.21
C LEU A 243 8.69 -2.89 17.68
N LEU A 244 7.40 -3.09 17.96
CA LEU A 244 6.86 -3.03 19.33
C LEU A 244 7.51 -4.06 20.26
N GLN A 245 7.67 -5.30 19.79
CA GLN A 245 8.38 -6.36 20.52
C GLN A 245 9.84 -5.97 20.82
N GLN A 246 10.56 -5.43 19.83
CA GLN A 246 11.97 -5.06 19.99
C GLN A 246 12.19 -3.78 20.81
N THR A 247 11.18 -2.93 20.95
CA THR A 247 11.26 -1.70 21.75
C THR A 247 10.68 -1.83 23.15
N GLU A 248 10.06 -2.95 23.49
CA GLU A 248 9.49 -3.20 24.81
C GLU A 248 10.54 -3.05 25.91
N GLY A 249 10.21 -2.26 26.93
CA GLY A 249 11.09 -1.99 28.08
C GLY A 249 12.30 -1.10 27.80
N LYS A 250 12.48 -0.58 26.58
CA LYS A 250 13.62 0.27 26.22
C LYS A 250 13.40 1.77 26.44
N GLY A 251 12.24 2.18 26.97
CA GLY A 251 11.92 3.58 27.20
C GLY A 251 11.71 4.40 25.92
N ILE A 252 11.29 3.74 24.85
CA ILE A 252 11.01 4.35 23.55
C ILE A 252 9.51 4.27 23.29
N ASN A 253 8.88 5.37 22.92
CA ASN A 253 7.49 5.42 22.51
C ASN A 253 7.37 5.27 20.99
N ILE A 254 6.29 4.63 20.52
CA ILE A 254 6.00 4.44 19.11
C ILE A 254 4.78 5.28 18.73
N TYR A 255 4.90 6.00 17.63
CA TYR A 255 3.84 6.81 17.03
C TYR A 255 3.63 6.38 15.60
N THR A 256 2.37 6.20 15.21
CA THR A 256 2.01 5.92 13.83
C THR A 256 1.95 7.21 13.00
N ASN A 257 2.00 7.07 11.68
CA ASN A 257 1.76 8.16 10.73
C ASN A 257 0.98 7.64 9.54
N GLY A 258 0.15 8.47 8.94
CA GLY A 258 -0.58 8.14 7.72
C GLY A 258 -1.48 6.91 7.89
N GLU A 259 -1.37 5.96 6.98
CA GLU A 259 -2.23 4.77 6.97
C GLU A 259 -1.86 3.69 8.02
N MET A 260 -0.87 3.95 8.86
CA MET A 260 -0.61 3.12 10.04
C MET A 260 -1.56 3.45 11.22
N LEU A 261 -2.32 4.55 11.16
CA LEU A 261 -3.27 4.96 12.20
C LEU A 261 -4.24 3.84 12.65
N PRO A 262 -4.83 3.03 11.74
CA PRO A 262 -5.75 1.95 12.15
C PRO A 262 -5.13 0.90 13.09
N ALA A 263 -3.81 0.79 13.16
CA ALA A 263 -3.12 -0.12 14.07
C ALA A 263 -3.53 0.04 15.55
N HIS A 264 -3.87 1.29 15.95
CA HIS A 264 -4.31 1.60 17.32
C HIS A 264 -5.66 0.97 17.69
N ALA A 265 -6.42 0.50 16.72
CA ALA A 265 -7.71 -0.13 16.95
C ALA A 265 -7.61 -1.64 17.20
N TYR A 266 -6.52 -2.28 16.78
CA TYR A 266 -6.35 -3.73 16.93
C TYR A 266 -5.99 -4.10 18.38
N PRO A 267 -6.78 -4.95 19.07
CA PRO A 267 -6.59 -5.28 20.48
C PRO A 267 -5.19 -5.71 20.86
N LYS A 268 -4.55 -6.58 20.07
CA LYS A 268 -3.23 -7.12 20.37
C LYS A 268 -2.11 -6.08 20.16
N LEU A 269 -2.29 -5.13 19.25
CA LEU A 269 -1.30 -4.07 19.01
C LEU A 269 -1.44 -2.95 20.06
N LYS A 270 -2.66 -2.49 20.34
CA LYS A 270 -2.88 -1.47 21.37
C LYS A 270 -2.61 -1.96 22.80
N ALA A 271 -2.42 -3.26 23.01
CA ALA A 271 -1.98 -3.82 24.29
C ALA A 271 -0.54 -3.41 24.67
N TYR A 272 0.29 -3.01 23.70
CA TYR A 272 1.62 -2.48 23.96
C TYR A 272 1.53 -1.05 24.52
N PRO A 273 1.90 -0.81 25.79
CA PRO A 273 1.68 0.48 26.45
C PRO A 273 2.49 1.64 25.87
N HIS A 274 3.51 1.34 25.07
CA HIS A 274 4.37 2.30 24.40
C HIS A 274 3.95 2.60 22.94
N LEU A 275 2.88 1.97 22.43
CA LEU A 275 2.17 2.45 21.23
C LEU A 275 1.24 3.60 21.66
N LYS A 276 1.67 4.85 21.49
CA LYS A 276 1.09 6.01 22.19
C LYS A 276 0.05 6.77 21.40
N GLY A 277 0.33 7.08 20.16
CA GLY A 277 -0.53 7.96 19.38
C GLY A 277 -0.12 8.07 17.93
N ASN A 278 -0.69 9.05 17.23
CA ASN A 278 -0.39 9.31 15.83
C ASN A 278 0.37 10.63 15.69
N PHE A 279 1.44 10.62 14.90
CA PHE A 279 2.24 11.80 14.59
C PHE A 279 1.88 12.29 13.18
N GLY A 280 1.56 13.56 13.07
CA GLY A 280 1.29 14.20 11.78
C GLY A 280 0.01 13.69 11.10
N THR A 281 -0.03 13.86 9.79
CA THR A 281 -1.21 13.62 8.95
C THR A 281 -0.92 12.67 7.80
N ALA A 282 -1.41 12.98 6.58
CA ALA A 282 -1.23 12.15 5.41
C ALA A 282 0.14 12.35 4.73
N TRP A 283 0.50 11.42 3.85
CA TRP A 283 1.77 11.35 3.12
C TRP A 283 2.19 12.67 2.46
N HIS A 284 1.26 13.48 1.98
CA HIS A 284 1.56 14.73 1.31
C HIS A 284 2.15 15.81 2.23
N ASN A 285 2.02 15.67 3.54
CA ASN A 285 2.59 16.59 4.51
C ASN A 285 3.93 16.12 5.10
N GLN A 286 4.37 14.89 4.83
CA GLN A 286 5.59 14.29 5.39
C GLN A 286 6.82 15.21 5.31
N GLN A 287 7.08 15.84 4.15
CA GLN A 287 8.24 16.71 3.97
C GLN A 287 8.24 17.97 4.84
N LYS A 288 7.09 18.35 5.38
CA LYS A 288 6.95 19.44 6.34
C LYS A 288 6.95 18.90 7.77
N GLU A 289 6.18 17.84 8.02
CA GLU A 289 5.97 17.29 9.36
C GLU A 289 7.22 16.59 9.90
N PHE A 290 8.02 15.95 9.05
CA PHE A 290 9.24 15.24 9.46
C PHE A 290 10.50 16.12 9.51
N ALA A 291 10.44 17.38 9.09
CA ALA A 291 11.63 18.21 8.93
C ALA A 291 12.46 18.34 10.21
N ASP A 292 11.81 18.57 11.34
CA ASP A 292 12.48 18.95 12.60
C ASP A 292 12.17 17.99 13.77
N ILE A 293 11.60 16.82 13.52
CA ILE A 293 11.33 15.86 14.60
C ILE A 293 12.61 15.23 15.13
N PRO A 294 12.80 15.15 16.48
CA PRO A 294 13.96 14.49 17.08
C PRO A 294 13.78 12.98 17.20
N ALA A 295 13.39 12.31 16.09
CA ALA A 295 13.09 10.89 16.07
C ALA A 295 13.42 10.26 14.69
N PRO A 296 13.75 8.97 14.63
CA PRO A 296 13.79 8.24 13.37
C PRO A 296 12.40 7.98 12.83
N ILE A 297 12.32 7.83 11.49
CA ILE A 297 11.11 7.53 10.73
C ILE A 297 11.33 6.21 10.00
N LEU A 298 10.48 5.22 10.27
CA LEU A 298 10.50 3.91 9.61
C LEU A 298 9.36 3.82 8.61
N PHE A 299 9.70 3.68 7.32
CA PHE A 299 8.76 3.42 6.25
C PHE A 299 8.66 1.92 5.98
N THR A 300 7.49 1.35 6.18
CA THR A 300 7.22 -0.06 5.94
C THR A 300 6.72 -0.30 4.51
N THR A 301 5.94 0.63 3.98
CA THR A 301 5.37 0.57 2.62
C THR A 301 5.24 1.98 2.03
N ASN A 302 4.43 2.14 0.98
CA ASN A 302 4.03 3.45 0.47
C ASN A 302 3.23 4.22 1.55
N CYS A 303 3.14 5.53 1.50
CA CYS A 303 3.76 6.40 0.51
C CYS A 303 5.04 7.01 1.10
N LEU A 304 6.15 6.78 0.46
CA LEU A 304 7.39 7.48 0.80
C LEU A 304 7.50 8.72 -0.08
N MET A 305 7.53 9.90 0.54
CA MET A 305 7.93 11.13 -0.14
C MET A 305 9.46 11.25 -0.08
N PRO A 306 10.12 11.70 -1.19
CA PRO A 306 11.56 11.88 -1.18
C PRO A 306 12.04 12.64 0.06
N PRO A 307 12.86 12.02 0.93
CA PRO A 307 13.32 12.66 2.15
C PRO A 307 14.13 13.93 1.84
N LYS A 308 13.86 15.01 2.57
CA LYS A 308 14.70 16.21 2.51
C LYS A 308 16.00 16.00 3.28
N ALA A 309 17.05 16.70 2.89
CA ALA A 309 18.36 16.67 3.55
C ALA A 309 18.28 16.95 5.06
N SER A 310 17.27 17.71 5.52
CA SER A 310 17.06 18.05 6.92
C SER A 310 16.69 16.86 7.81
N TYR A 311 16.21 15.73 7.24
CA TYR A 311 15.82 14.55 7.99
C TYR A 311 16.17 13.21 7.33
N ALA A 312 16.80 13.22 6.15
CA ALA A 312 17.13 11.98 5.43
C ALA A 312 18.01 11.01 6.25
N ASP A 313 18.86 11.52 7.13
CA ASP A 313 19.72 10.75 8.03
C ASP A 313 18.95 10.02 9.15
N ARG A 314 17.66 10.28 9.28
CA ARG A 314 16.75 9.66 10.27
C ARG A 314 15.71 8.76 9.64
N VAL A 315 15.74 8.62 8.32
CA VAL A 315 14.80 7.77 7.57
C VAL A 315 15.36 6.37 7.44
N PHE A 316 14.49 5.40 7.68
CA PHE A 316 14.73 3.98 7.48
C PHE A 316 13.60 3.39 6.63
N THR A 317 13.92 2.37 5.86
CA THR A 317 12.96 1.65 5.02
C THR A 317 13.04 0.16 5.30
N THR A 318 11.96 -0.56 5.02
CA THR A 318 11.90 -2.03 5.09
C THR A 318 11.04 -2.56 3.93
N GLU A 319 10.92 -3.88 3.78
CA GLU A 319 10.11 -4.53 2.76
C GLU A 319 10.50 -4.09 1.33
N VAL A 320 9.51 -3.85 0.50
CA VAL A 320 9.70 -3.41 -0.89
C VAL A 320 9.98 -1.91 -1.04
N VAL A 321 9.87 -1.17 0.06
CA VAL A 321 10.12 0.28 0.06
C VAL A 321 11.63 0.54 0.08
N SER A 322 12.10 1.41 -0.79
CA SER A 322 13.53 1.77 -0.83
C SER A 322 13.76 3.15 -1.43
N TYR A 323 14.76 3.85 -0.88
CA TYR A 323 15.19 5.15 -1.37
C TYR A 323 16.71 5.25 -1.39
N PRO A 324 17.34 5.88 -2.40
CA PRO A 324 18.80 6.00 -2.48
C PRO A 324 19.40 6.68 -1.24
N GLY A 325 20.43 6.05 -0.66
CA GLY A 325 21.15 6.60 0.50
C GLY A 325 20.43 6.51 1.85
N VAL A 326 19.28 5.85 1.90
CA VAL A 326 18.53 5.57 3.14
C VAL A 326 18.86 4.17 3.63
N THR A 327 19.02 4.00 4.95
CA THR A 327 19.23 2.68 5.55
C THR A 327 18.01 1.79 5.38
N HIS A 328 18.23 0.62 4.80
CA HIS A 328 17.18 -0.38 4.60
C HIS A 328 17.32 -1.51 5.62
N ILE A 329 16.24 -1.85 6.31
CA ILE A 329 16.14 -2.99 7.22
C ILE A 329 15.83 -4.23 6.39
N GLY A 330 16.66 -5.25 6.53
CA GLY A 330 16.58 -6.49 5.76
C GLY A 330 15.45 -7.44 6.20
N GLU A 331 15.44 -8.64 5.60
CA GLU A 331 14.46 -9.69 5.89
C GLU A 331 14.53 -10.21 7.33
N ASP A 332 15.66 -10.06 8.00
CA ASP A 332 15.88 -10.42 9.41
C ASP A 332 15.11 -9.53 10.38
N LYS A 333 14.59 -8.39 9.89
CA LYS A 333 13.81 -7.43 10.69
C LYS A 333 14.51 -6.98 11.97
N ASP A 334 15.83 -6.82 11.92
CA ASP A 334 16.59 -6.23 13.02
C ASP A 334 16.42 -4.70 13.02
N PHE A 335 15.57 -4.20 13.90
CA PHE A 335 15.33 -2.76 14.06
C PHE A 335 16.34 -2.07 15.00
N THR A 336 17.41 -2.74 15.40
CA THR A 336 18.47 -2.15 16.23
C THR A 336 18.97 -0.80 15.72
N PRO A 337 19.23 -0.59 14.40
CA PRO A 337 19.67 0.72 13.91
C PRO A 337 18.63 1.86 14.12
N VAL A 338 17.33 1.53 14.03
CA VAL A 338 16.23 2.50 14.28
C VAL A 338 16.15 2.83 15.77
N ILE A 339 16.27 1.81 16.62
CA ILE A 339 16.23 1.91 18.08
C ILE A 339 17.40 2.76 18.60
N GLU A 340 18.62 2.46 18.15
CA GLU A 340 19.82 3.23 18.53
C GLU A 340 19.72 4.69 18.08
N LYS A 341 19.18 4.94 16.88
CA LYS A 341 18.94 6.31 16.38
C LYS A 341 17.94 7.05 17.26
N ALA A 342 16.85 6.40 17.70
CA ALA A 342 15.88 7.00 18.59
C ALA A 342 16.48 7.38 19.95
N LEU A 343 17.25 6.50 20.55
CA LEU A 343 17.95 6.74 21.81
C LEU A 343 18.98 7.88 21.68
N ALA A 344 19.72 7.93 20.57
CA ALA A 344 20.71 8.96 20.32
C ALA A 344 20.10 10.36 20.12
N LEU A 345 18.91 10.43 19.51
CA LEU A 345 18.19 11.69 19.30
C LEU A 345 17.48 12.18 20.57
N GLY A 346 17.07 11.27 21.47
CA GLY A 346 16.54 11.58 22.78
C GLY A 346 15.10 12.09 22.81
N GLY A 347 14.48 12.39 21.68
CA GLY A 347 13.10 12.85 21.58
C GLY A 347 12.86 14.27 22.06
N TYR A 348 11.59 14.61 22.33
CA TYR A 348 11.22 15.92 22.89
C TYR A 348 11.54 16.00 24.38
N VAL A 349 11.89 17.21 24.84
CA VAL A 349 12.21 17.48 26.27
C VAL A 349 10.95 17.64 27.15
N GLU A 350 9.80 17.91 26.51
CA GLU A 350 8.48 18.03 27.11
C GLU A 350 7.40 17.45 26.22
N ASP A 351 6.23 17.15 26.78
CA ASP A 351 5.09 16.67 26.00
C ASP A 351 4.67 17.74 25.00
N THR A 352 4.56 17.33 23.73
CA THR A 352 4.28 18.24 22.62
C THR A 352 2.98 17.83 21.93
N THR A 353 1.96 18.69 22.01
CA THR A 353 0.66 18.43 21.36
C THR A 353 0.64 19.02 19.96
N PHE A 354 0.34 18.15 18.98
CA PHE A 354 0.08 18.52 17.61
C PHE A 354 -1.43 18.56 17.36
N THR A 355 -1.81 19.21 16.29
CA THR A 355 -3.21 19.28 15.86
C THR A 355 -3.35 18.76 14.44
N GLY A 356 -4.50 18.19 14.13
CA GLY A 356 -4.92 17.90 12.77
C GLY A 356 -5.14 19.18 11.96
N ILE A 357 -5.50 19.02 10.71
CA ILE A 357 -5.67 20.14 9.74
C ILE A 357 -6.74 21.13 10.21
N ASN A 358 -7.75 20.69 10.95
CA ASN A 358 -8.86 21.51 11.43
C ASN A 358 -8.73 21.90 12.91
N GLY A 359 -7.62 21.57 13.57
CA GLY A 359 -7.30 21.97 14.92
C GLY A 359 -7.64 20.96 16.03
N GLY A 360 -8.16 19.78 15.67
CA GLY A 360 -8.38 18.70 16.63
C GLY A 360 -7.07 18.11 17.15
N SER A 361 -7.04 17.71 18.43
CA SER A 361 -5.86 17.11 19.10
C SER A 361 -5.92 15.59 19.23
N ALA A 362 -6.97 14.98 18.71
CA ALA A 362 -7.17 13.55 18.64
C ALA A 362 -7.92 13.17 17.36
N VAL A 363 -7.75 11.94 16.93
CA VAL A 363 -8.49 11.32 15.83
C VAL A 363 -9.07 9.99 16.28
N THR A 364 -10.12 9.51 15.61
CA THR A 364 -10.76 8.24 15.96
C THR A 364 -10.65 7.28 14.80
N THR A 365 -10.33 6.01 15.07
CA THR A 365 -10.25 4.93 14.11
C THR A 365 -10.88 3.64 14.66
N GLY A 366 -11.00 2.58 13.86
CA GLY A 366 -11.39 1.25 14.32
C GLY A 366 -12.85 0.89 14.11
N PHE A 367 -13.54 1.58 13.21
CA PHE A 367 -14.90 1.21 12.80
C PHE A 367 -14.89 0.12 11.71
N GLY A 368 -14.08 -0.93 11.88
CA GLY A 368 -14.07 -2.09 10.99
C GLY A 368 -15.42 -2.83 10.97
N HIS A 369 -15.55 -3.83 10.08
CA HIS A 369 -16.82 -4.51 9.83
C HIS A 369 -17.48 -5.04 11.12
N ASN A 370 -16.71 -5.62 12.04
CA ASN A 370 -17.24 -6.16 13.29
C ASN A 370 -17.82 -5.06 14.20
N ALA A 371 -17.13 -3.91 14.30
CA ALA A 371 -17.60 -2.76 15.09
C ALA A 371 -18.91 -2.19 14.51
N VAL A 372 -18.99 -2.05 13.18
CA VAL A 372 -20.20 -1.55 12.50
C VAL A 372 -21.38 -2.53 12.67
N LEU A 373 -21.15 -3.83 12.50
CA LEU A 373 -22.17 -4.85 12.68
C LEU A 373 -22.67 -4.94 14.13
N SER A 374 -21.80 -4.73 15.11
CA SER A 374 -22.18 -4.74 16.52
C SER A 374 -23.16 -3.61 16.90
N VAL A 375 -23.23 -2.56 16.11
CA VAL A 375 -24.15 -1.43 16.31
C VAL A 375 -25.25 -1.34 15.24
N ALA A 376 -25.40 -2.38 14.43
CA ALA A 376 -26.35 -2.40 13.29
C ALA A 376 -27.78 -2.06 13.71
N ASP A 377 -28.26 -2.56 14.84
CA ASP A 377 -29.60 -2.27 15.36
C ASP A 377 -29.77 -0.77 15.62
N LYS A 378 -28.78 -0.09 16.21
CA LYS A 378 -28.82 1.36 16.44
C LYS A 378 -28.87 2.15 15.12
N VAL A 379 -28.11 1.69 14.11
CA VAL A 379 -28.12 2.30 12.77
C VAL A 379 -29.50 2.13 12.13
N ILE A 380 -30.07 0.92 12.18
CA ILE A 380 -31.41 0.60 11.64
C ILE A 380 -32.47 1.45 12.33
N ASP A 381 -32.43 1.58 13.65
CA ASP A 381 -33.38 2.39 14.43
C ASP A 381 -33.24 3.87 14.07
N ALA A 382 -32.02 4.38 13.91
CA ALA A 382 -31.78 5.76 13.48
C ALA A 382 -32.34 6.03 12.05
N VAL A 383 -32.20 5.07 11.13
CA VAL A 383 -32.76 5.15 9.78
C VAL A 383 -34.30 5.10 9.84
N LYS A 384 -34.87 4.13 10.55
CA LYS A 384 -36.35 4.00 10.69
C LYS A 384 -36.96 5.19 11.40
N GLY A 385 -36.27 5.73 12.38
CA GLY A 385 -36.71 6.94 13.13
C GLY A 385 -36.49 8.25 12.37
N GLY A 386 -35.85 8.21 11.20
CA GLY A 386 -35.61 9.38 10.34
C GLY A 386 -34.51 10.31 10.85
N SER A 387 -33.76 9.92 11.88
CA SER A 387 -32.59 10.67 12.39
C SER A 387 -31.35 10.49 11.54
N LEU A 388 -31.23 9.37 10.83
CA LEU A 388 -30.16 9.09 9.86
C LEU A 388 -30.77 8.89 8.47
N ARG A 389 -30.49 9.79 7.53
CA ARG A 389 -31.04 9.75 6.15
C ARG A 389 -30.06 9.26 5.12
N HIS A 390 -28.78 9.62 5.26
CA HIS A 390 -27.74 9.23 4.32
C HIS A 390 -26.45 8.84 5.04
N ILE A 391 -25.73 7.91 4.42
CA ILE A 391 -24.37 7.55 4.78
C ILE A 391 -23.48 7.85 3.57
N PHE A 392 -22.50 8.72 3.76
CA PHE A 392 -21.52 9.04 2.72
C PHE A 392 -20.23 8.28 2.98
N LEU A 393 -19.70 7.64 1.95
CA LEU A 393 -18.32 7.16 1.95
C LEU A 393 -17.43 8.24 1.34
N VAL A 394 -16.60 8.87 2.18
CA VAL A 394 -15.68 9.94 1.79
C VAL A 394 -14.27 9.51 2.13
N GLY A 395 -13.49 9.10 1.14
CA GLY A 395 -12.15 8.58 1.35
C GLY A 395 -11.34 8.49 0.07
N GLY A 396 -10.14 7.96 0.17
CA GLY A 396 -9.21 7.78 -0.92
C GLY A 396 -7.88 8.51 -0.70
N CYS A 397 -7.04 8.57 -1.73
CA CYS A 397 -5.68 9.11 -1.61
C CYS A 397 -5.64 10.63 -1.40
N ASP A 398 -6.50 11.38 -2.07
CA ASP A 398 -6.60 12.86 -2.05
C ASP A 398 -5.27 13.61 -2.14
N GLY A 399 -4.52 13.40 -3.18
CA GLY A 399 -3.21 14.00 -3.50
C GLY A 399 -2.83 15.36 -2.93
N MET A 400 -1.65 15.86 -3.30
CA MET A 400 -1.04 17.03 -2.63
C MET A 400 -1.20 18.38 -3.37
N ARG A 401 -2.08 18.46 -4.37
CA ARG A 401 -2.26 19.73 -5.09
C ARG A 401 -2.72 20.83 -4.16
N THR A 402 -2.11 22.03 -4.28
CA THR A 402 -2.51 23.21 -3.55
C THR A 402 -3.99 23.55 -3.78
N GLY A 403 -4.71 23.93 -2.72
CA GLY A 403 -6.13 24.27 -2.78
C GLY A 403 -7.08 23.06 -2.77
N ARG A 404 -6.58 21.86 -2.53
CA ARG A 404 -7.42 20.69 -2.33
C ARG A 404 -8.12 20.75 -0.99
N SER A 405 -9.38 21.22 -0.99
CA SER A 405 -10.26 21.26 0.18
C SER A 405 -11.59 20.51 -0.05
N TYR A 406 -11.73 19.85 -1.19
CA TYR A 406 -13.02 19.27 -1.60
C TYR A 406 -13.63 18.36 -0.53
N TYR A 407 -12.83 17.44 0.05
CA TYR A 407 -13.34 16.54 1.08
C TYR A 407 -13.71 17.29 2.37
N THR A 408 -12.89 18.24 2.80
CA THR A 408 -13.18 19.08 3.97
C THR A 408 -14.46 19.90 3.75
N ASP A 409 -14.58 20.54 2.59
CA ASP A 409 -15.73 21.40 2.26
C ASP A 409 -17.01 20.57 2.13
N PHE A 410 -16.93 19.38 1.50
CA PHE A 410 -18.03 18.45 1.40
C PHE A 410 -18.51 18.02 2.80
N VAL A 411 -17.59 17.53 3.63
CA VAL A 411 -17.90 17.01 4.97
C VAL A 411 -18.51 18.08 5.87
N LYS A 412 -17.98 19.31 5.85
CA LYS A 412 -18.52 20.44 6.62
C LYS A 412 -19.91 20.87 6.19
N GLN A 413 -20.28 20.59 4.94
CA GLN A 413 -21.60 20.94 4.37
C GLN A 413 -22.61 19.80 4.42
N THR A 414 -22.24 18.61 4.91
CA THR A 414 -23.17 17.50 5.03
C THR A 414 -24.26 17.82 6.06
N PRO A 415 -25.54 17.51 5.76
CA PRO A 415 -26.65 17.72 6.69
C PRO A 415 -26.42 17.01 8.03
N ALA A 416 -27.00 17.54 9.10
CA ALA A 416 -26.83 16.99 10.45
C ALA A 416 -27.40 15.57 10.63
N ASP A 417 -28.31 15.16 9.74
CA ASP A 417 -28.93 13.83 9.69
C ASP A 417 -28.18 12.84 8.79
N THR A 418 -26.86 13.04 8.62
CA THR A 418 -26.00 12.18 7.81
C THR A 418 -24.79 11.68 8.58
N ALA A 419 -24.32 10.46 8.27
CA ALA A 419 -23.07 9.87 8.75
C ALA A 419 -22.04 9.81 7.63
N ILE A 420 -20.75 9.80 8.01
CA ILE A 420 -19.63 9.74 7.10
C ILE A 420 -18.76 8.54 7.48
N LEU A 421 -18.64 7.61 6.56
CA LEU A 421 -17.62 6.56 6.62
C LEU A 421 -16.39 7.06 5.88
N THR A 422 -15.21 6.83 6.44
CA THR A 422 -13.96 7.25 5.82
C THR A 422 -12.92 6.14 5.86
N LEU A 423 -11.92 6.24 4.98
CA LEU A 423 -10.77 5.37 4.90
C LEU A 423 -9.66 6.06 4.09
N ALA A 424 -8.46 5.49 4.14
CA ALA A 424 -7.28 5.95 3.42
C ALA A 424 -6.84 7.38 3.79
N CYS A 425 -5.78 7.90 3.16
CA CYS A 425 -5.17 9.19 3.52
C CYS A 425 -6.10 10.41 3.39
N GLY A 426 -7.16 10.32 2.58
CA GLY A 426 -8.15 11.39 2.42
C GLY A 426 -8.87 11.76 3.72
N LYS A 427 -8.97 10.83 4.66
CA LYS A 427 -9.54 11.06 5.99
C LYS A 427 -8.89 12.21 6.76
N TYR A 428 -7.58 12.41 6.61
CA TYR A 428 -6.85 13.47 7.31
C TYR A 428 -7.27 14.89 6.91
N ARG A 429 -8.09 15.04 5.86
CA ARG A 429 -8.69 16.33 5.50
C ARG A 429 -9.78 16.76 6.49
N PHE A 430 -10.37 15.83 7.26
CA PHE A 430 -11.52 16.10 8.10
C PHE A 430 -11.69 15.20 9.34
N ASN A 431 -10.86 14.18 9.55
CA ASN A 431 -11.05 13.23 10.67
C ASN A 431 -10.79 13.81 12.06
N ASP A 432 -10.23 15.02 12.12
CA ASP A 432 -10.06 15.80 13.35
C ASP A 432 -11.20 16.81 13.61
N LEU A 433 -12.27 16.76 12.78
CA LEU A 433 -13.49 17.54 13.00
C LEU A 433 -14.42 16.86 14.01
N ASP A 434 -15.00 17.62 14.92
CA ASP A 434 -16.14 17.18 15.73
C ASP A 434 -17.45 17.56 15.04
N LEU A 435 -18.11 16.57 14.46
CA LEU A 435 -19.44 16.73 13.85
C LEU A 435 -20.58 16.25 14.75
N GLY A 436 -20.27 15.86 16.01
CA GLY A 436 -21.23 15.32 16.96
C GLY A 436 -21.64 13.87 16.66
N THR A 437 -22.83 13.48 17.12
CA THR A 437 -23.34 12.10 17.06
C THR A 437 -24.72 11.99 16.44
N ILE A 438 -25.03 10.81 15.89
CA ILE A 438 -26.37 10.39 15.42
C ILE A 438 -26.72 9.06 16.08
N GLY A 439 -27.84 8.98 16.79
CA GLY A 439 -28.27 7.75 17.46
C GLY A 439 -27.26 7.20 18.46
N GLY A 440 -26.41 8.10 19.02
CA GLY A 440 -25.30 7.72 19.93
C GLY A 440 -24.04 7.20 19.22
N LEU A 441 -23.97 7.27 17.88
CA LEU A 441 -22.79 6.95 17.08
C LEU A 441 -22.12 8.24 16.59
N PRO A 442 -20.78 8.31 16.51
CA PRO A 442 -20.11 9.47 15.91
C PRO A 442 -20.50 9.61 14.46
N ARG A 443 -20.61 10.86 13.99
CA ARG A 443 -20.95 11.12 12.58
C ARG A 443 -19.80 10.84 11.63
N ILE A 444 -18.54 10.84 12.08
CA ILE A 444 -17.36 10.41 11.30
C ILE A 444 -16.90 9.08 11.88
N MET A 445 -16.79 8.07 11.02
CA MET A 445 -16.33 6.73 11.38
C MET A 445 -15.21 6.31 10.41
N ASP A 446 -13.97 6.21 10.91
CA ASP A 446 -12.80 5.72 10.18
C ASP A 446 -12.77 4.18 10.27
N MET A 447 -12.95 3.53 9.12
CA MET A 447 -13.12 2.08 8.95
C MET A 447 -11.77 1.36 8.88
#